data_c4fcb99f192ca07c34c18dea35540fd6
#
_entry.id   c4fcb99f192ca07c34c18dea35540fd6
#
_cell.length_a   1.000
_cell.length_b   1.000
_cell.length_c   1.000
_cell.angle_alpha   90.00
_cell.angle_beta   90.00
_cell.angle_gamma   90.00
#
_symmetry.space_group_name_H-M   'P 1'
#
loop_
_entity.id
_entity.type
_entity.pdbx_description
1 polymer ?
#
loop_
_entity_poly.entity_id
_entity_poly.type
_entity_poly.pdbx_seq_one_letter_code
_entity_poly.pdbx_strand_id
1 'polypeptide(L)' 'MSIKLKYLHWVDTHVDDLTNKKIIVTGCNSGIGFYVAGYLAYKNATVIMACRDLNKAKKAKNELLQQFPHATIHLLQLN' A
#
# COMPACT_ATOMS: atom_id res chain seq x y z
N MET A 1 -12.40 -1.17 0.86
CA MET A 1 -11.86 -2.12 -0.16
C MET A 1 -10.94 -3.10 0.54
N SER A 2 -10.84 -4.30 0.01
CA SER A 2 -9.91 -5.31 0.54
C SER A 2 -9.14 -5.96 -0.60
N ILE A 3 -7.95 -6.46 -0.28
CA ILE A 3 -7.10 -7.14 -1.24
C ILE A 3 -7.52 -8.61 -1.29
N LYS A 4 -7.81 -9.14 -2.48
CA LYS A 4 -8.27 -10.52 -2.65
C LYS A 4 -7.10 -11.49 -2.49
N LEU A 5 -7.31 -12.59 -1.75
CA LEU A 5 -6.27 -13.57 -1.48
C LEU A 5 -5.67 -14.18 -2.75
N LYS A 6 -6.48 -14.40 -3.79
CA LYS A 6 -5.96 -14.97 -5.04
C LYS A 6 -4.91 -14.07 -5.72
N TYR A 7 -5.07 -12.75 -5.59
CA TYR A 7 -4.09 -11.81 -6.14
C TYR A 7 -2.84 -11.76 -5.28
N LEU A 8 -3.00 -11.89 -3.96
CA LEU A 8 -1.84 -11.97 -3.07
C LEU A 8 -1.00 -13.21 -3.36
N HIS A 9 -1.63 -14.33 -3.67
CA HIS A 9 -0.90 -15.54 -4.06
C HIS A 9 -0.09 -15.30 -5.33
N TRP A 10 -0.68 -14.65 -6.33
CA TRP A 10 0.03 -14.32 -7.57
C TRP A 10 1.23 -13.41 -7.27
N VAL A 11 1.03 -12.37 -6.44
CA VAL A 11 2.10 -11.46 -6.04
C VAL A 11 3.21 -12.22 -5.32
N ASP A 12 2.86 -13.12 -4.42
CA ASP A 12 3.82 -13.90 -3.66
C ASP A 12 4.70 -14.78 -4.56
N THR A 13 4.14 -15.28 -5.67
CA THR A 13 4.87 -16.16 -6.59
C THR A 13 5.65 -15.39 -7.67
N HIS A 14 5.28 -14.13 -7.96
CA HIS A 14 5.84 -13.38 -9.09
C HIS A 14 6.63 -12.14 -8.67
N VAL A 15 6.52 -11.71 -7.43
CA VAL A 15 7.20 -10.52 -6.93
C VAL A 15 8.11 -10.89 -5.78
N ASP A 16 9.37 -10.47 -5.85
CA ASP A 16 10.35 -10.72 -4.80
C ASP A 16 10.02 -9.94 -3.53
N ASP A 17 10.59 -10.38 -2.40
CA ASP A 17 10.49 -9.65 -1.14
C ASP A 17 11.11 -8.26 -1.29
N LEU A 18 10.40 -7.25 -0.82
CA LEU A 18 10.78 -5.85 -0.97
C LEU A 18 11.27 -5.22 0.34
N THR A 19 11.71 -6.03 1.29
CA THR A 19 12.29 -5.54 2.55
C THR A 19 13.41 -4.54 2.24
N ASN A 20 13.42 -3.41 2.95
CA ASN A 20 14.38 -2.32 2.78
C ASN A 20 14.17 -1.48 1.49
N LYS A 21 13.12 -1.73 0.73
CA LYS A 21 12.76 -0.87 -0.41
C LYS A 21 11.76 0.17 0.04
N LYS A 22 11.98 1.43 -0.37
CA LYS A 22 11.04 2.53 -0.14
C LYS A 22 10.41 2.90 -1.48
N ILE A 23 9.09 2.84 -1.55
CA ILE A 23 8.36 3.05 -2.79
C ILE A 23 7.28 4.10 -2.57
N ILE A 24 7.27 5.12 -3.44
CA ILE A 24 6.27 6.18 -3.39
C ILE A 24 5.13 5.80 -4.34
N VAL A 25 3.91 5.81 -3.82
CA VAL A 25 2.71 5.51 -4.60
C VAL A 25 1.81 6.74 -4.60
N THR A 26 1.43 7.21 -5.78
CA THR A 26 0.49 8.32 -5.93
C THR A 26 -0.90 7.77 -6.24
N GLY A 27 -1.95 8.53 -5.94
CA GLY A 27 -3.33 8.12 -6.20
C GLY A 27 -3.77 6.91 -5.38
N CYS A 28 -3.13 6.66 -4.24
CA CYS A 28 -3.36 5.47 -3.43
C CYS A 28 -4.63 5.50 -2.59
N ASN A 29 -5.34 6.61 -2.59
CA ASN A 29 -6.60 6.76 -1.85
C ASN A 29 -7.80 6.14 -2.56
N SER A 30 -7.64 5.59 -3.76
CA SER A 30 -8.73 4.94 -4.50
C SER A 30 -8.20 4.00 -5.58
N GLY A 31 -9.02 3.02 -5.97
CA GLY A 31 -8.81 2.19 -7.13
C GLY A 31 -7.45 1.49 -7.18
N ILE A 32 -6.80 1.59 -8.33
CA ILE A 32 -5.56 0.87 -8.63
C ILE A 32 -4.43 1.25 -7.66
N GLY A 33 -4.31 2.53 -7.31
CA GLY A 33 -3.26 2.98 -6.39
C GLY A 33 -3.37 2.33 -5.01
N PHE A 34 -4.59 2.15 -4.51
CA PHE A 34 -4.82 1.47 -3.24
C PHE A 34 -4.34 0.01 -3.30
N TYR A 35 -4.67 -0.70 -4.36
CA TYR A 35 -4.26 -2.10 -4.53
C TYR A 35 -2.75 -2.23 -4.70
N VAL A 36 -2.13 -1.33 -5.46
CA VAL A 36 -0.67 -1.32 -5.63
C VAL A 36 0.01 -1.12 -4.28
N ALA A 37 -0.44 -0.15 -3.49
CA ALA A 37 0.11 0.09 -2.15
C ALA A 37 -0.04 -1.15 -1.26
N GLY A 38 -1.19 -1.82 -1.34
CA GLY A 38 -1.44 -3.05 -0.58
C GLY A 38 -0.49 -4.18 -0.95
N TYR A 39 -0.28 -4.40 -2.24
CA TYR A 39 0.63 -5.46 -2.69
C TYR A 39 2.07 -5.17 -2.27
N LEU A 40 2.51 -3.92 -2.38
CA LEU A 40 3.84 -3.54 -1.95
C LEU A 40 4.02 -3.73 -0.44
N ALA A 41 3.02 -3.34 0.35
CA ALA A 41 3.03 -3.54 1.79
C ALA A 41 3.08 -5.04 2.14
N TYR A 42 2.32 -5.87 1.42
CA TYR A 42 2.33 -7.31 1.60
C TYR A 42 3.73 -7.90 1.37
N LYS A 43 4.50 -7.34 0.44
CA LYS A 43 5.86 -7.79 0.15
C LYS A 43 6.91 -7.07 0.98
N ASN A 44 6.50 -6.43 2.07
CA ASN A 44 7.37 -5.81 3.07
C ASN A 44 8.08 -4.52 2.63
N ALA A 45 7.61 -3.89 1.55
CA ALA A 45 8.13 -2.58 1.18
C ALA A 45 7.72 -1.53 2.21
N THR A 46 8.55 -0.48 2.36
CA THR A 46 8.12 0.73 3.03
C THR A 46 7.35 1.56 2.00
N VAL A 47 6.05 1.70 2.20
CA VAL A 47 5.17 2.39 1.25
C VAL A 47 4.99 3.84 1.70
N ILE A 48 5.25 4.77 0.78
CA ILE A 48 5.00 6.20 1.01
C ILE A 48 3.80 6.59 0.14
N MET A 49 2.66 6.82 0.79
CA MET A 49 1.42 7.18 0.12
C MET A 49 1.39 8.70 -0.08
N ALA A 50 1.61 9.14 -1.31
CA ALA A 50 1.62 10.55 -1.67
C ALA A 50 0.25 10.96 -2.21
N CYS A 51 -0.35 11.98 -1.62
CA CYS A 51 -1.70 12.41 -1.98
C CYS A 51 -1.93 13.87 -1.62
N ARG A 52 -2.97 14.47 -2.22
CA ARG A 52 -3.37 15.84 -1.90
C ARG A 52 -4.27 15.89 -0.68
N ASP A 53 -5.13 14.90 -0.49
CA ASP A 53 -6.09 14.84 0.61
C ASP A 53 -5.61 13.83 1.66
N LEU A 54 -5.02 14.35 2.75
CA LEU A 54 -4.51 13.51 3.82
C LEU A 54 -5.61 12.74 4.55
N ASN A 55 -6.83 13.25 4.60
CA ASN A 55 -7.92 12.54 5.27
C ASN A 55 -8.25 11.23 4.54
N LYS A 56 -8.31 11.30 3.20
CA LYS A 56 -8.53 10.11 2.38
C LYS A 56 -7.34 9.15 2.47
N ALA A 57 -6.13 9.68 2.49
CA ALA A 57 -4.93 8.86 2.61
C ALA A 57 -4.87 8.15 3.96
N LYS A 58 -5.23 8.82 5.05
CA LYS A 58 -5.29 8.20 6.37
C LYS A 58 -6.29 7.06 6.41
N LYS A 59 -7.45 7.24 5.79
CA LYS A 59 -8.46 6.18 5.71
C LYS A 59 -7.93 4.98 4.95
N ALA A 60 -7.31 5.20 3.80
CA ALA A 60 -6.72 4.12 3.00
C ALA A 60 -5.61 3.40 3.77
N LYS A 61 -4.73 4.16 4.44
CA LYS A 61 -3.67 3.57 5.28
C LYS A 61 -4.26 2.69 6.37
N ASN A 62 -5.30 3.16 7.05
CA ASN A 62 -5.93 2.38 8.12
C ASN A 62 -6.54 1.09 7.60
N GLU A 63 -7.19 1.12 6.43
CA GLU A 63 -7.72 -0.08 5.80
C GLU A 63 -6.60 -1.08 5.47
N LEU A 64 -5.48 -0.60 4.94
CA LEU A 64 -4.33 -1.47 4.64
C LEU A 64 -3.72 -2.05 5.91
N LEU A 65 -3.62 -1.28 6.98
CA LEU A 65 -3.08 -1.76 8.25
C LEU A 65 -3.98 -2.77 8.93
N GLN A 66 -5.30 -2.71 8.70
CA GLN A 66 -6.21 -3.74 9.19
C GLN A 66 -5.92 -5.08 8.53
N GLN A 67 -5.57 -5.08 7.25
CA GLN A 67 -5.26 -6.31 6.51
C GLN A 67 -3.80 -6.74 6.68
N PHE A 68 -2.89 -5.79 6.77
CA PHE A 68 -1.45 -6.03 6.91
C PHE A 68 -0.91 -5.27 8.12
N PRO A 69 -1.13 -5.79 9.36
CA PRO A 69 -0.78 -5.05 10.59
C PRO A 69 0.70 -4.71 10.73
N HIS A 70 1.58 -5.47 10.08
CA HIS A 70 3.02 -5.25 10.17
C HIS A 70 3.56 -4.34 9.06
N ALA A 71 2.68 -3.84 8.19
CA ALA A 71 3.11 -2.99 7.09
C ALA A 71 3.68 -1.65 7.58
N THR A 72 4.69 -1.14 6.88
CA THR A 72 5.25 0.18 7.14
C THR A 72 4.73 1.14 6.08
N ILE A 73 3.85 2.05 6.48
CA ILE A 73 3.19 2.98 5.57
C ILE A 73 3.32 4.40 6.12
N HIS A 74 3.86 5.29 5.30
CA HIS A 74 3.98 6.71 5.61
C HIS A 74 3.11 7.53 4.68
N LEU A 75 2.68 8.70 5.13
CA LEU A 75 1.87 9.62 4.33
C LEU A 75 2.71 10.83 3.94
N LEU A 76 2.58 11.27 2.69
CA LEU A 76 3.23 12.46 2.16
C LEU A 76 2.17 13.32 1.48
N GLN A 77 1.99 14.55 1.95
CA GLN A 77 1.02 15.46 1.34
C GLN A 77 1.64 16.15 0.12
N LEU A 78 0.94 16.09 -1.00
CA LEU A 78 1.29 16.83 -2.22
C LEU A 78 0.54 18.17 -2.23
N ASN A 79 1.21 19.18 -2.76
CA ASN A 79 0.59 20.49 -2.94
C ASN A 79 -0.13 20.59 -4.28
#